data_3ba329f4e78cd536cfc5ea8132b26fac
#
_entry.id   3ba329f4e78cd536cfc5ea8132b26fac
#
_cell.length_a   1.000
_cell.length_b   1.000
_cell.length_c   1.000
_cell.angle_alpha   90.00
_cell.angle_beta   90.00
_cell.angle_gamma   90.00
#
_symmetry.space_group_name_H-M   'P 1'
#
loop_
_entity.id
_entity.type
_entity.pdbx_description
1 polymer ?
#
loop_
_entity_poly.entity_id
_entity_poly.type
_entity_poly.pdbx_seq_one_letter_code
_entity_poly.pdbx_strand_id
1 'polypeptide(L)'
;MLQTFLINILFITLPVLLFVIFIDNYKGKKNLFYYIFSSIVSMFLCMIYPIRLELGFTVDLRYIPFITLALYGGHKTLLPLYITLNIVRFFVGGEGIFQSFIFSTLTFIIIPLVHKKFISLSPKNRIITGIIIVLVNGLTYLILLSTYFETLTSEYWNVVGYVIITYAVIMLFNMIMIEKILSNIKQRDNFLRSERLHVMSELSACVSHEIRNPLTVTNGFLQLLSVSKDITPNDKVYIEYSLKE
;
A
#
# COMPACT_ATOMS: atom_id res chain seq x y z
N MET A 1 -27.45 -16.36 0.99
CA MET A 1 -26.10 -16.63 1.44
C MET A 1 -25.03 -16.25 0.39
N LEU A 2 -25.00 -16.88 -0.80
CA LEU A 2 -24.01 -16.59 -1.85
C LEU A 2 -23.99 -15.09 -2.28
N GLN A 3 -25.16 -14.49 -2.46
CA GLN A 3 -25.26 -13.07 -2.85
C GLN A 3 -24.61 -12.14 -1.80
N THR A 4 -24.91 -12.33 -0.51
CA THR A 4 -24.33 -11.54 0.58
C THR A 4 -22.82 -11.73 0.67
N PHE A 5 -22.35 -12.95 0.41
CA PHE A 5 -20.93 -13.28 0.35
C PHE A 5 -20.21 -12.50 -0.79
N LEU A 6 -20.76 -12.52 -2.00
CA LEU A 6 -20.21 -11.78 -3.14
C LEU A 6 -20.19 -10.26 -2.89
N ILE A 7 -21.24 -9.73 -2.27
CA ILE A 7 -21.30 -8.31 -1.88
C ILE A 7 -20.18 -7.96 -0.88
N ASN A 8 -19.94 -8.81 0.12
CA ASN A 8 -18.85 -8.60 1.08
C ASN A 8 -17.47 -8.65 0.43
N ILE A 9 -17.24 -9.55 -0.55
CA ILE A 9 -16.01 -9.55 -1.34
C ILE A 9 -15.82 -8.21 -2.07
N LEU A 10 -16.89 -7.70 -2.71
CA LEU A 10 -16.84 -6.40 -3.37
C LEU A 10 -16.47 -5.28 -2.38
N PHE A 11 -17.04 -5.26 -1.19
CA PHE A 11 -16.72 -4.28 -0.17
C PHE A 11 -15.26 -4.35 0.29
N ILE A 12 -14.68 -5.56 0.43
CA ILE A 12 -13.29 -5.75 0.82
C ILE A 12 -12.32 -5.32 -0.29
N THR A 13 -12.69 -5.52 -1.56
CA THR A 13 -11.84 -5.10 -2.69
C THR A 13 -11.89 -3.60 -2.94
N LEU A 14 -12.93 -2.90 -2.47
CA LEU A 14 -13.14 -1.47 -2.69
C LEU A 14 -11.96 -0.59 -2.22
N PRO A 15 -11.37 -0.75 -1.01
CA PRO A 15 -10.20 0.02 -0.60
C PRO A 15 -9.02 -0.16 -1.54
N VAL A 16 -8.82 -1.37 -2.03
CA VAL A 16 -7.72 -1.73 -2.92
C VAL A 16 -7.91 -1.07 -4.29
N LEU A 17 -9.13 -1.10 -4.83
CA LEU A 17 -9.48 -0.47 -6.11
C LEU A 17 -9.38 1.06 -6.02
N LEU A 18 -9.90 1.66 -4.97
CA LEU A 18 -9.79 3.11 -4.76
C LEU A 18 -8.34 3.55 -4.60
N PHE A 19 -7.54 2.76 -3.90
CA PHE A 19 -6.10 3.04 -3.78
C PHE A 19 -5.41 3.05 -5.15
N VAL A 20 -5.73 2.11 -6.06
CA VAL A 20 -5.21 2.10 -7.44
C VAL A 20 -5.59 3.38 -8.18
N ILE A 21 -6.87 3.75 -8.14
CA ILE A 21 -7.39 4.90 -8.90
C ILE A 21 -6.76 6.23 -8.43
N PHE A 22 -6.59 6.38 -7.12
CA PHE A 22 -6.10 7.63 -6.54
C PHE A 22 -4.58 7.73 -6.43
N ILE A 23 -3.83 6.63 -6.61
CA ILE A 23 -2.37 6.63 -6.46
C ILE A 23 -1.67 7.48 -7.52
N ASP A 24 -2.26 7.60 -8.72
CA ASP A 24 -1.70 8.36 -9.83
C ASP A 24 -1.69 9.87 -9.59
N ASN A 25 -2.62 10.36 -8.80
CA ASN A 25 -2.84 11.79 -8.63
C ASN A 25 -2.12 12.42 -7.43
N TYR A 26 -1.65 11.60 -6.45
CA TYR A 26 -1.11 12.14 -5.20
C TYR A 26 0.08 11.33 -4.66
N LYS A 27 1.25 11.98 -4.55
CA LYS A 27 2.41 11.42 -3.84
C LYS A 27 2.33 11.71 -2.34
N GLY A 28 2.52 10.69 -1.49
CA GLY A 28 2.77 10.85 -0.06
C GLY A 28 1.56 10.66 0.87
N LYS A 29 1.43 11.50 1.91
CA LYS A 29 0.47 11.34 3.02
C LYS A 29 -1.01 11.26 2.61
N LYS A 30 -1.39 11.84 1.47
CA LYS A 30 -2.77 11.83 0.97
C LYS A 30 -3.21 10.43 0.55
N ASN A 31 -2.33 9.63 -0.04
CA ASN A 31 -2.64 8.24 -0.43
C ASN A 31 -2.97 7.36 0.78
N LEU A 32 -2.24 7.56 1.88
CA LEU A 32 -2.51 6.84 3.12
C LEU A 32 -3.89 7.22 3.70
N PHE A 33 -4.26 8.49 3.64
CA PHE A 33 -5.58 8.96 4.09
C PHE A 33 -6.71 8.31 3.29
N TYR A 34 -6.61 8.26 1.95
CA TYR A 34 -7.62 7.60 1.11
C TYR A 34 -7.73 6.11 1.39
N TYR A 35 -6.62 5.43 1.63
CA TYR A 35 -6.63 4.02 1.99
C TYR A 35 -7.28 3.76 3.35
N ILE A 36 -6.99 4.58 4.36
CA ILE A 36 -7.64 4.49 5.67
C ILE A 36 -9.14 4.76 5.53
N PHE A 37 -9.53 5.83 4.85
CA PHE A 37 -10.94 6.19 4.66
C PHE A 37 -11.72 5.08 3.92
N SER A 38 -11.20 4.57 2.83
CA SER A 38 -11.84 3.48 2.08
C SER A 38 -11.92 2.18 2.88
N SER A 39 -10.92 1.90 3.73
CA SER A 39 -10.96 0.75 4.64
C SER A 39 -12.03 0.91 5.73
N ILE A 40 -12.26 2.13 6.24
CA ILE A 40 -13.36 2.43 7.16
C ILE A 40 -14.71 2.18 6.49
N VAL A 41 -14.90 2.68 5.26
CA VAL A 41 -16.13 2.47 4.49
C VAL A 41 -16.37 0.98 4.23
N SER A 42 -15.34 0.26 3.80
CA SER A 42 -15.41 -1.19 3.57
C SER A 42 -15.84 -1.96 4.83
N MET A 43 -15.19 -1.66 5.94
CA MET A 43 -15.50 -2.27 7.24
C MET A 43 -16.94 -1.99 7.67
N PHE A 44 -17.40 -0.76 7.52
CA PHE A 44 -18.77 -0.33 7.83
C PHE A 44 -19.80 -1.07 6.97
N LEU A 45 -19.56 -1.17 5.66
CA LEU A 45 -20.44 -1.89 4.74
C LEU A 45 -20.51 -3.39 5.06
N CYS A 46 -19.39 -4.02 5.43
CA CYS A 46 -19.39 -5.42 5.87
C CYS A 46 -20.23 -5.63 7.15
N MET A 47 -20.26 -4.65 8.05
CA MET A 47 -21.07 -4.71 9.28
C MET A 47 -22.58 -4.54 9.02
N ILE A 48 -22.97 -3.75 8.02
CA ILE A 48 -24.38 -3.54 7.66
C ILE A 48 -24.93 -4.76 6.91
N TYR A 49 -24.09 -5.44 6.11
CA TYR A 49 -24.49 -6.60 5.31
C TYR A 49 -23.82 -7.89 5.79
N PRO A 50 -24.09 -8.34 7.03
CA PRO A 50 -23.50 -9.55 7.56
C PRO A 50 -24.06 -10.79 6.85
N ILE A 51 -23.25 -11.83 6.77
CA ILE A 51 -23.65 -13.15 6.26
C ILE A 51 -24.42 -13.86 7.37
N ARG A 52 -25.71 -14.13 7.16
CA ARG A 52 -26.55 -14.88 8.09
C ARG A 52 -26.32 -16.36 7.90
N LEU A 53 -26.01 -17.06 8.97
CA LEU A 53 -25.84 -18.50 9.03
C LEU A 53 -27.12 -19.16 9.54
N GLU A 54 -27.32 -20.42 9.20
CA GLU A 54 -28.53 -21.19 9.55
C GLU A 54 -28.75 -21.32 11.07
N LEU A 55 -27.67 -21.26 11.86
CA LEU A 55 -27.70 -21.29 13.33
C LEU A 55 -28.14 -19.95 13.99
N GLY A 56 -28.61 -18.96 13.22
CA GLY A 56 -29.01 -17.65 13.73
C GLY A 56 -27.84 -16.69 13.98
N PHE A 57 -26.60 -17.12 13.73
CA PHE A 57 -25.43 -16.27 13.85
C PHE A 57 -25.18 -15.47 12.59
N THR A 58 -24.58 -14.29 12.78
CA THR A 58 -24.11 -13.44 11.70
C THR A 58 -22.59 -13.39 11.71
N VAL A 59 -21.99 -13.67 10.58
CA VAL A 59 -20.56 -13.52 10.34
C VAL A 59 -20.36 -12.39 9.34
N ASP A 60 -19.43 -11.51 9.62
CA ASP A 60 -19.04 -10.46 8.70
C ASP A 60 -17.52 -10.47 8.50
N LEU A 61 -17.07 -9.89 7.40
CA LEU A 61 -15.68 -9.92 6.97
C LEU A 61 -14.90 -8.64 7.37
N ARG A 62 -15.41 -7.88 8.35
CA ARG A 62 -14.84 -6.59 8.82
C ARG A 62 -13.39 -6.67 9.26
N TYR A 63 -12.95 -7.82 9.76
CA TYR A 63 -11.58 -8.01 10.24
C TYR A 63 -10.54 -8.15 9.12
N ILE A 64 -10.93 -8.41 7.87
CA ILE A 64 -10.00 -8.48 6.75
C ILE A 64 -9.39 -7.10 6.44
N PRO A 65 -10.16 -6.03 6.17
CA PRO A 65 -9.57 -4.69 6.01
C PRO A 65 -8.88 -4.19 7.29
N PHE A 66 -9.36 -4.60 8.47
CA PHE A 66 -8.73 -4.27 9.75
C PHE A 66 -7.32 -4.88 9.87
N ILE A 67 -7.18 -6.18 9.61
CA ILE A 67 -5.90 -6.90 9.67
C ILE A 67 -4.94 -6.42 8.57
N THR A 68 -5.43 -6.21 7.35
CA THR A 68 -4.58 -5.71 6.26
C THR A 68 -4.02 -4.33 6.58
N LEU A 69 -4.83 -3.42 7.09
CA LEU A 69 -4.35 -2.09 7.49
C LEU A 69 -3.37 -2.18 8.68
N ALA A 70 -3.59 -3.08 9.64
CA ALA A 70 -2.67 -3.33 10.75
C ALA A 70 -1.29 -3.78 10.27
N LEU A 71 -1.25 -4.70 9.29
CA LEU A 71 -0.02 -5.27 8.74
C LEU A 71 0.78 -4.26 7.90
N TYR A 72 0.12 -3.50 7.04
CA TYR A 72 0.80 -2.55 6.14
C TYR A 72 1.02 -1.18 6.78
N GLY A 73 0.16 -0.74 7.69
CA GLY A 73 0.19 0.62 8.22
C GLY A 73 0.58 0.76 9.70
N GLY A 74 0.48 -0.31 10.48
CA GLY A 74 0.80 -0.32 11.92
C GLY A 74 -0.24 0.42 12.79
N HIS A 75 0.09 0.67 14.06
CA HIS A 75 -0.84 1.20 15.08
C HIS A 75 -1.47 2.55 14.72
N LYS A 76 -0.66 3.48 14.19
CA LYS A 76 -1.14 4.86 13.92
C LYS A 76 -2.24 4.90 12.86
N THR A 77 -2.13 4.05 11.86
CA THR A 77 -3.10 3.97 10.76
C THR A 77 -4.32 3.12 11.13
N LEU A 78 -4.14 2.16 12.02
CA LEU A 78 -5.19 1.27 12.48
C LEU A 78 -6.13 1.95 13.50
N LEU A 79 -5.64 2.93 14.26
CA LEU A 79 -6.41 3.60 15.32
C LEU A 79 -7.77 4.15 14.86
N PRO A 80 -7.89 4.85 13.71
CA PRO A 80 -9.19 5.32 13.23
C PRO A 80 -10.18 4.16 12.96
N LEU A 81 -9.71 3.04 12.38
CA LEU A 81 -10.54 1.86 12.14
C LEU A 81 -11.00 1.23 13.45
N TYR A 82 -10.10 1.12 14.44
CA TYR A 82 -10.42 0.56 15.75
C TYR A 82 -11.52 1.38 16.46
N ILE A 83 -11.40 2.71 16.46
CA ILE A 83 -12.40 3.60 17.04
C ILE A 83 -13.74 3.45 16.31
N THR A 84 -13.73 3.53 14.98
CA THR A 84 -14.94 3.40 14.16
C THR A 84 -15.62 2.04 14.34
N LEU A 85 -14.84 0.95 14.38
CA LEU A 85 -15.36 -0.40 14.58
C LEU A 85 -16.16 -0.48 15.89
N ASN A 86 -15.60 -0.02 16.98
CA ASN A 86 -16.23 -0.13 18.29
C ASN A 86 -17.43 0.81 18.43
N ILE A 87 -17.38 2.01 17.85
CA ILE A 87 -18.52 2.94 17.78
C ILE A 87 -19.67 2.31 17.01
N VAL A 88 -19.41 1.83 15.79
CA VAL A 88 -20.45 1.21 14.95
C VAL A 88 -21.01 -0.02 15.63
N ARG A 89 -20.18 -0.86 16.24
CA ARG A 89 -20.62 -2.06 16.95
C ARG A 89 -21.54 -1.72 18.14
N PHE A 90 -21.23 -0.65 18.84
CA PHE A 90 -22.07 -0.17 19.94
C PHE A 90 -23.46 0.25 19.45
N PHE A 91 -23.56 0.99 18.33
CA PHE A 91 -24.83 1.42 17.76
C PHE A 91 -25.64 0.27 17.12
N VAL A 92 -24.98 -0.70 16.50
CA VAL A 92 -25.64 -1.90 15.93
C VAL A 92 -26.23 -2.77 17.04
N GLY A 93 -25.64 -2.80 18.22
CA GLY A 93 -26.16 -3.53 19.37
C GLY A 93 -25.93 -5.05 19.28
N GLY A 94 -26.67 -5.81 20.11
CA GLY A 94 -26.68 -7.28 20.16
C GLY A 94 -25.79 -7.85 21.27
N GLU A 95 -26.01 -9.13 21.61
CA GLU A 95 -25.41 -9.80 22.79
C GLU A 95 -23.88 -9.91 22.75
N GLY A 96 -23.25 -9.88 21.57
CA GLY A 96 -21.80 -10.05 21.41
C GLY A 96 -20.97 -8.73 21.45
N ILE A 97 -21.48 -7.61 22.00
CA ILE A 97 -20.75 -6.31 22.00
C ILE A 97 -19.46 -6.44 22.81
N PHE A 98 -19.53 -6.98 24.01
CA PHE A 98 -18.38 -7.07 24.91
C PHE A 98 -17.27 -7.97 24.34
N GLN A 99 -17.63 -9.10 23.75
CA GLN A 99 -16.66 -10.01 23.10
C GLN A 99 -16.05 -9.37 21.85
N SER A 100 -16.85 -8.66 21.06
CA SER A 100 -16.37 -7.91 19.91
C SER A 100 -15.37 -6.83 20.34
N PHE A 101 -15.62 -6.15 21.46
CA PHE A 101 -14.71 -5.15 22.02
C PHE A 101 -13.39 -5.78 22.48
N ILE A 102 -13.45 -6.88 23.26
CA ILE A 102 -12.24 -7.60 23.70
C ILE A 102 -11.44 -8.06 22.48
N PHE A 103 -12.11 -8.69 21.52
CA PHE A 103 -11.46 -9.25 20.35
C PHE A 103 -10.81 -8.18 19.45
N SER A 104 -11.52 -7.07 19.20
CA SER A 104 -10.98 -5.95 18.43
C SER A 104 -9.79 -5.29 19.13
N THR A 105 -9.82 -5.21 20.46
CA THR A 105 -8.73 -4.66 21.28
C THR A 105 -7.49 -5.57 21.23
N LEU A 106 -7.68 -6.88 21.39
CA LEU A 106 -6.58 -7.85 21.25
C LEU A 106 -5.95 -7.77 19.86
N THR A 107 -6.77 -7.74 18.83
CA THR A 107 -6.31 -7.60 17.43
C THR A 107 -5.57 -6.29 17.21
N PHE A 108 -6.06 -5.17 17.76
CA PHE A 108 -5.45 -3.85 17.69
C PHE A 108 -4.06 -3.80 18.37
N ILE A 109 -3.90 -4.51 19.48
CA ILE A 109 -2.62 -4.54 20.21
C ILE A 109 -1.62 -5.47 19.54
N ILE A 110 -2.03 -6.71 19.22
CA ILE A 110 -1.12 -7.78 18.84
C ILE A 110 -0.64 -7.65 17.38
N ILE A 111 -1.56 -7.46 16.42
CA ILE A 111 -1.20 -7.53 15.00
C ILE A 111 -0.23 -6.44 14.57
N PRO A 112 -0.37 -5.16 14.96
CA PRO A 112 0.59 -4.14 14.55
C PRO A 112 2.00 -4.31 15.13
N LEU A 113 2.20 -5.13 16.18
CA LEU A 113 3.54 -5.45 16.68
C LEU A 113 4.40 -6.16 15.64
N VAL A 114 3.76 -6.94 14.78
CA VAL A 114 4.43 -7.69 13.70
C VAL A 114 4.71 -6.80 12.48
N HIS A 115 4.11 -5.61 12.38
CA HIS A 115 4.17 -4.71 11.21
C HIS A 115 5.59 -4.49 10.67
N LYS A 116 6.55 -4.11 11.52
CA LYS A 116 7.92 -3.82 11.07
C LYS A 116 8.60 -5.04 10.44
N LYS A 117 8.45 -6.22 11.06
CA LYS A 117 8.97 -7.48 10.55
C LYS A 117 8.23 -7.92 9.27
N PHE A 118 6.92 -7.73 9.23
CA PHE A 118 6.08 -8.04 8.08
C PHE A 118 6.52 -7.25 6.82
N ILE A 119 6.73 -5.94 6.93
CA ILE A 119 7.17 -5.10 5.80
C ILE A 119 8.54 -5.50 5.25
N SER A 120 9.44 -6.04 6.09
CA SER A 120 10.77 -6.52 5.65
C SER A 120 10.72 -7.86 4.90
N LEU A 121 9.61 -8.59 4.94
CA LEU A 121 9.45 -9.88 4.25
C LEU A 121 9.37 -9.72 2.73
N SER A 122 9.69 -10.79 2.02
CA SER A 122 9.41 -10.90 0.58
C SER A 122 7.90 -10.93 0.31
N PRO A 123 7.42 -10.52 -0.89
CA PRO A 123 6.00 -10.52 -1.23
C PRO A 123 5.30 -11.86 -0.99
N LYS A 124 5.95 -12.98 -1.33
CA LYS A 124 5.43 -14.33 -1.08
C LYS A 124 5.25 -14.60 0.42
N ASN A 125 6.27 -14.26 1.21
CA ASN A 125 6.22 -14.48 2.66
C ASN A 125 5.19 -13.56 3.34
N ARG A 126 4.97 -12.34 2.84
CA ARG A 126 3.89 -11.46 3.32
C ARG A 126 2.51 -12.06 3.10
N ILE A 127 2.26 -12.66 1.92
CA ILE A 127 0.99 -13.35 1.65
C ILE A 127 0.79 -14.50 2.63
N ILE A 128 1.79 -15.37 2.81
CA ILE A 128 1.71 -16.52 3.72
C ILE A 128 1.49 -16.04 5.16
N THR A 129 2.25 -15.05 5.62
CA THR A 129 2.10 -14.48 6.97
C THR A 129 0.71 -13.86 7.17
N GLY A 130 0.17 -13.15 6.19
CA GLY A 130 -1.18 -12.59 6.24
C GLY A 130 -2.25 -13.66 6.39
N ILE A 131 -2.15 -14.77 5.66
CA ILE A 131 -3.07 -15.91 5.78
C ILE A 131 -2.96 -16.55 7.17
N ILE A 132 -1.75 -16.79 7.67
CA ILE A 132 -1.54 -17.37 9.01
C ILE A 132 -2.17 -16.47 10.08
N ILE A 133 -1.95 -15.16 9.99
CA ILE A 133 -2.49 -14.21 10.97
C ILE A 133 -4.02 -14.21 10.95
N VAL A 134 -4.65 -14.21 9.77
CA VAL A 134 -6.11 -14.24 9.69
C VAL A 134 -6.69 -15.55 10.20
N LEU A 135 -6.02 -16.68 9.97
CA LEU A 135 -6.43 -17.97 10.50
C LEU A 135 -6.34 -18.02 12.03
N VAL A 136 -5.23 -17.59 12.60
CA VAL A 136 -5.04 -17.51 14.05
C VAL A 136 -6.06 -16.56 14.67
N ASN A 137 -6.28 -15.38 14.06
CA ASN A 137 -7.27 -14.42 14.52
C ASN A 137 -8.70 -14.99 14.44
N GLY A 138 -9.05 -15.69 13.35
CA GLY A 138 -10.33 -16.36 13.19
C GLY A 138 -10.56 -17.46 14.23
N LEU A 139 -9.55 -18.30 14.49
CA LEU A 139 -9.59 -19.32 15.54
C LEU A 139 -9.81 -18.70 16.92
N THR A 140 -9.10 -17.60 17.24
CA THR A 140 -9.29 -16.88 18.50
C THR A 140 -10.73 -16.36 18.65
N TYR A 141 -11.30 -15.82 17.57
CA TYR A 141 -12.70 -15.38 17.56
C TYR A 141 -13.67 -16.53 17.80
N LEU A 142 -13.48 -17.68 17.15
CA LEU A 142 -14.33 -18.84 17.29
C LEU A 142 -14.25 -19.47 18.69
N ILE A 143 -13.06 -19.44 19.32
CA ILE A 143 -12.90 -19.86 20.71
C ILE A 143 -13.67 -18.91 21.65
N LEU A 144 -13.60 -17.61 21.45
CA LEU A 144 -14.40 -16.65 22.22
C LEU A 144 -15.90 -16.84 21.98
N LEU A 145 -16.30 -17.19 20.75
CA LEU A 145 -17.70 -17.44 20.42
C LEU A 145 -18.21 -18.73 21.05
N SER A 146 -17.37 -19.77 21.17
CA SER A 146 -17.76 -21.06 21.76
C SER A 146 -18.20 -20.95 23.23
N THR A 147 -17.77 -19.90 23.93
CA THR A 147 -18.19 -19.63 25.33
C THR A 147 -19.68 -19.31 25.49
N TYR A 148 -20.39 -19.05 24.39
CA TYR A 148 -21.83 -18.79 24.38
C TYR A 148 -22.69 -20.05 24.26
N PHE A 149 -22.08 -21.17 23.87
CA PHE A 149 -22.81 -22.40 23.62
C PHE A 149 -22.67 -23.38 24.79
N GLU A 150 -23.76 -23.84 25.31
CA GLU A 150 -23.75 -24.93 26.31
C GLU A 150 -23.25 -26.24 25.73
N THR A 151 -23.57 -26.52 24.43
CA THR A 151 -23.12 -27.71 23.71
C THR A 151 -22.66 -27.39 22.32
N LEU A 152 -21.49 -27.91 21.92
CA LEU A 152 -20.93 -27.73 20.57
C LEU A 152 -21.48 -28.84 19.66
N THR A 153 -22.46 -28.50 18.81
CA THR A 153 -23.09 -29.44 17.88
C THR A 153 -22.20 -29.64 16.62
N SER A 154 -22.49 -30.70 15.84
CA SER A 154 -21.85 -30.96 14.55
C SER A 154 -22.07 -29.79 13.56
N GLU A 155 -23.21 -29.14 13.63
CA GLU A 155 -23.52 -27.94 12.82
C GLU A 155 -22.59 -26.76 13.13
N TYR A 156 -22.25 -26.55 14.40
CA TYR A 156 -21.26 -25.55 14.80
C TYR A 156 -19.91 -25.79 14.11
N TRP A 157 -19.39 -27.01 14.11
CA TRP A 157 -18.12 -27.35 13.48
C TRP A 157 -18.13 -27.19 11.96
N ASN A 158 -19.24 -27.45 11.29
CA ASN A 158 -19.41 -27.18 9.88
C ASN A 158 -19.34 -25.68 9.59
N VAL A 159 -20.02 -24.85 10.39
CA VAL A 159 -19.98 -23.40 10.29
C VAL A 159 -18.55 -22.87 10.52
N VAL A 160 -17.86 -23.37 11.54
CA VAL A 160 -16.45 -23.05 11.81
C VAL A 160 -15.59 -23.32 10.58
N GLY A 161 -15.73 -24.49 9.94
CA GLY A 161 -14.99 -24.85 8.73
C GLY A 161 -15.26 -23.88 7.58
N TYR A 162 -16.52 -23.54 7.30
CA TYR A 162 -16.91 -22.58 6.26
C TYR A 162 -16.33 -21.19 6.51
N VAL A 163 -16.40 -20.71 7.75
CA VAL A 163 -15.88 -19.39 8.13
C VAL A 163 -14.36 -19.32 7.94
N ILE A 164 -13.62 -20.31 8.43
CA ILE A 164 -12.16 -20.36 8.32
C ILE A 164 -11.72 -20.38 6.85
N ILE A 165 -12.32 -21.26 6.03
CA ILE A 165 -12.00 -21.35 4.61
C ILE A 165 -12.31 -20.01 3.90
N THR A 166 -13.45 -19.42 4.19
CA THR A 166 -13.88 -18.15 3.63
C THR A 166 -12.88 -17.04 3.94
N TYR A 167 -12.49 -16.89 5.20
CA TYR A 167 -11.50 -15.89 5.62
C TYR A 167 -10.14 -16.12 4.96
N ALA A 168 -9.68 -17.37 4.87
CA ALA A 168 -8.41 -17.70 4.21
C ALA A 168 -8.42 -17.34 2.72
N VAL A 169 -9.48 -17.72 2.00
CA VAL A 169 -9.59 -17.47 0.54
C VAL A 169 -9.66 -15.96 0.26
N ILE A 170 -10.48 -15.22 1.01
CA ILE A 170 -10.63 -13.78 0.79
C ILE A 170 -9.35 -13.03 1.18
N MET A 171 -8.70 -13.45 2.28
CA MET A 171 -7.42 -12.86 2.68
C MET A 171 -6.33 -13.13 1.64
N LEU A 172 -6.25 -14.35 1.11
CA LEU A 172 -5.32 -14.70 0.03
C LEU A 172 -5.54 -13.77 -1.18
N PHE A 173 -6.78 -13.64 -1.64
CA PHE A 173 -7.13 -12.78 -2.77
C PHE A 173 -6.74 -11.31 -2.49
N ASN A 174 -7.11 -10.78 -1.33
CA ASN A 174 -6.80 -9.39 -0.93
C ASN A 174 -5.29 -9.15 -0.89
N MET A 175 -4.51 -10.07 -0.29
CA MET A 175 -3.05 -9.95 -0.21
C MET A 175 -2.38 -10.00 -1.58
N ILE A 176 -2.82 -10.90 -2.48
CA ILE A 176 -2.31 -10.97 -3.85
C ILE A 176 -2.58 -9.64 -4.58
N MET A 177 -3.78 -9.08 -4.45
CA MET A 177 -4.14 -7.79 -5.05
C MET A 177 -3.24 -6.66 -4.53
N ILE A 178 -3.06 -6.54 -3.23
CA ILE A 178 -2.22 -5.51 -2.61
C ILE A 178 -0.76 -5.65 -3.09
N GLU A 179 -0.18 -6.85 -3.03
CA GLU A 179 1.21 -7.08 -3.47
C GLU A 179 1.40 -6.79 -4.97
N LYS A 180 0.43 -7.14 -5.80
CA LYS A 180 0.45 -6.81 -7.23
C LYS A 180 0.47 -5.29 -7.45
N ILE A 181 -0.35 -4.56 -6.72
CA ILE A 181 -0.40 -3.09 -6.78
C ILE A 181 0.92 -2.48 -6.33
N LEU A 182 1.46 -2.92 -5.19
CA LEU A 182 2.75 -2.44 -4.68
C LEU A 182 3.89 -2.71 -5.68
N SER A 183 3.88 -3.88 -6.34
CA SER A 183 4.83 -4.21 -7.40
C SER A 183 4.69 -3.28 -8.61
N ASN A 184 3.47 -3.03 -9.08
CA ASN A 184 3.20 -2.14 -10.20
C ASN A 184 3.66 -0.69 -9.92
N ILE A 185 3.41 -0.19 -8.70
CA ILE A 185 3.87 1.14 -8.27
C ILE A 185 5.40 1.21 -8.33
N LYS A 186 6.09 0.22 -7.75
CA LYS A 186 7.56 0.17 -7.75
C LYS A 186 8.13 0.10 -9.17
N GLN A 187 7.54 -0.70 -10.05
CA GLN A 187 7.96 -0.80 -11.45
C GLN A 187 7.79 0.55 -12.17
N ARG A 188 6.67 1.22 -11.97
CA ARG A 188 6.39 2.54 -12.56
C ARG A 188 7.38 3.61 -12.05
N ASP A 189 7.66 3.66 -10.76
CA ASP A 189 8.65 4.59 -10.21
C ASP A 189 10.05 4.36 -10.79
N ASN A 190 10.45 3.10 -10.95
CA ASN A 190 11.70 2.73 -11.59
C ASN A 190 11.73 3.15 -13.06
N PHE A 191 10.64 2.95 -13.80
CA PHE A 191 10.52 3.35 -15.20
C PHE A 191 10.67 4.88 -15.35
N LEU A 192 9.90 5.66 -14.58
CA LEU A 192 9.99 7.13 -14.60
C LEU A 192 11.38 7.65 -14.22
N ARG A 193 12.05 6.98 -13.30
CA ARG A 193 13.44 7.32 -12.94
C ARG A 193 14.40 7.05 -14.10
N SER A 194 14.27 5.92 -14.77
CA SER A 194 15.09 5.55 -15.93
C SER A 194 14.88 6.53 -17.08
N GLU A 195 13.62 6.87 -17.37
CA GLU A 195 13.27 7.84 -18.42
C GLU A 195 13.89 9.22 -18.15
N ARG A 196 13.81 9.71 -16.91
CA ARG A 196 14.45 11.00 -16.53
C ARG A 196 15.96 10.96 -16.74
N LEU A 197 16.62 9.86 -16.37
CA LEU A 197 18.07 9.73 -16.57
C LEU A 197 18.42 9.69 -18.05
N HIS A 198 17.60 9.04 -18.87
CA HIS A 198 17.78 8.99 -20.33
C HIS A 198 17.67 10.39 -20.96
N VAL A 199 16.60 11.13 -20.65
CA VAL A 199 16.41 12.49 -21.13
C VAL A 199 17.55 13.42 -20.67
N MET A 200 18.02 13.30 -19.42
CA MET A 200 19.17 14.07 -18.94
C MET A 200 20.45 13.74 -19.70
N SER A 201 20.68 12.47 -20.04
CA SER A 201 21.84 12.04 -20.83
C SER A 201 21.81 12.62 -22.26
N GLU A 202 20.65 12.55 -22.91
CA GLU A 202 20.45 13.12 -24.25
C GLU A 202 20.65 14.64 -24.25
N LEU A 203 20.06 15.34 -23.29
CA LEU A 203 20.24 16.81 -23.16
C LEU A 203 21.69 17.15 -22.89
N SER A 204 22.41 16.43 -22.04
CA SER A 204 23.82 16.65 -21.76
C SER A 204 24.69 16.46 -22.99
N ALA A 205 24.40 15.46 -23.81
CA ALA A 205 25.12 15.22 -25.09
C ALA A 205 24.84 16.33 -26.08
N CYS A 206 23.58 16.77 -26.25
CA CYS A 206 23.18 17.83 -27.14
C CYS A 206 23.83 19.16 -26.73
N VAL A 207 23.71 19.55 -25.44
CA VAL A 207 24.30 20.77 -24.89
C VAL A 207 25.83 20.77 -25.05
N SER A 208 26.49 19.64 -24.79
CA SER A 208 27.94 19.54 -24.96
C SER A 208 28.37 19.75 -26.42
N HIS A 209 27.60 19.21 -27.37
CA HIS A 209 27.87 19.41 -28.78
C HIS A 209 27.61 20.85 -29.24
N GLU A 210 26.51 21.46 -28.79
CA GLU A 210 26.16 22.86 -29.12
C GLU A 210 27.10 23.86 -28.49
N ILE A 211 27.67 23.60 -27.29
CA ILE A 211 28.68 24.45 -26.66
C ILE A 211 30.03 24.27 -27.36
N ARG A 212 30.41 23.06 -27.72
CA ARG A 212 31.70 22.78 -28.38
C ARG A 212 31.83 23.53 -29.71
N ASN A 213 30.78 23.63 -30.51
CA ASN A 213 30.81 24.29 -31.80
C ASN A 213 31.24 25.76 -31.73
N PRO A 214 30.58 26.67 -30.97
CA PRO A 214 31.00 28.08 -30.86
C PRO A 214 32.37 28.22 -30.18
N LEU A 215 32.71 27.37 -29.20
CA LEU A 215 34.02 27.35 -28.58
C LEU A 215 35.13 27.01 -29.60
N THR A 216 34.91 25.99 -30.45
CA THR A 216 35.87 25.64 -31.49
C THR A 216 36.09 26.80 -32.47
N VAL A 217 35.02 27.49 -32.87
CA VAL A 217 35.12 28.67 -33.77
C VAL A 217 35.86 29.80 -33.07
N THR A 218 35.52 30.11 -31.79
CA THR A 218 36.17 31.12 -31.00
C THR A 218 37.66 30.84 -30.80
N ASN A 219 38.02 29.60 -30.45
CA ASN A 219 39.42 29.19 -30.34
C ASN A 219 40.16 29.32 -31.67
N GLY A 220 39.51 28.95 -32.79
CA GLY A 220 40.09 29.13 -34.10
C GLY A 220 40.43 30.61 -34.43
N PHE A 221 39.52 31.56 -34.13
CA PHE A 221 39.76 32.97 -34.28
C PHE A 221 40.88 33.50 -33.36
N LEU A 222 40.90 33.06 -32.11
CA LEU A 222 41.95 33.41 -31.16
C LEU A 222 43.33 32.91 -31.62
N GLN A 223 43.40 31.70 -32.18
CA GLN A 223 44.66 31.18 -32.78
C GLN A 223 45.12 32.01 -33.99
N LEU A 224 44.20 32.40 -34.87
CA LEU A 224 44.53 33.24 -36.01
C LEU A 224 45.04 34.63 -35.55
N LEU A 225 44.41 35.21 -34.53
CA LEU A 225 44.84 36.49 -33.94
C LEU A 225 46.20 36.37 -33.27
N SER A 226 46.52 35.27 -32.58
CA SER A 226 47.82 35.11 -31.90
C SER A 226 49.03 35.14 -32.86
N VAL A 227 48.83 34.75 -34.13
CA VAL A 227 49.88 34.72 -35.17
C VAL A 227 49.94 36.05 -35.99
N SER A 228 48.93 36.92 -35.83
CA SER A 228 48.86 38.17 -36.55
C SER A 228 50.00 39.12 -36.18
N LYS A 229 50.54 39.88 -37.19
CA LYS A 229 51.60 40.89 -36.99
C LYS A 229 51.04 42.24 -36.51
N ASP A 230 49.72 42.42 -36.63
CA ASP A 230 49.09 43.74 -36.35
C ASP A 230 48.60 43.86 -34.88
N ILE A 231 48.84 42.86 -34.04
CA ILE A 231 48.45 42.83 -32.64
C ILE A 231 49.60 43.17 -31.72
N THR A 232 49.32 44.04 -30.71
CA THR A 232 50.33 44.47 -29.75
C THR A 232 50.83 43.27 -28.87
N PRO A 233 52.12 43.37 -28.38
CA PRO A 233 52.63 42.32 -27.50
C PRO A 233 51.77 42.05 -26.23
N ASN A 234 51.15 43.15 -25.70
CA ASN A 234 50.26 43.00 -24.52
C ASN A 234 48.97 42.28 -24.85
N ASP A 235 48.38 42.52 -26.04
CA ASP A 235 47.12 41.85 -26.44
C ASP A 235 47.35 40.37 -26.74
N LYS A 236 48.52 39.96 -27.20
CA LYS A 236 48.92 38.58 -27.41
C LYS A 236 48.89 37.78 -26.09
N VAL A 237 49.28 38.37 -25.00
CA VAL A 237 49.23 37.75 -23.67
C VAL A 237 47.80 37.45 -23.27
N TYR A 238 46.85 38.35 -23.53
CA TYR A 238 45.42 38.09 -23.25
C TYR A 238 44.86 36.96 -24.11
N ILE A 239 45.25 36.89 -25.36
CA ILE A 239 44.84 35.81 -26.27
C ILE A 239 45.39 34.44 -25.79
N GLU A 240 46.67 34.42 -25.38
CA GLU A 240 47.29 33.18 -24.84
C GLU A 240 46.60 32.71 -23.56
N TYR A 241 46.21 33.61 -22.65
CA TYR A 241 45.43 33.26 -21.47
C TYR A 241 44.06 32.68 -21.84
N SER A 242 43.36 33.28 -22.81
CA SER A 242 42.05 32.80 -23.25
C SER A 242 42.10 31.44 -23.97
N LEU A 243 43.22 31.09 -24.58
CA LEU A 243 43.42 29.79 -25.24
C LEU A 243 43.83 28.68 -24.24
N LYS A 244 44.29 29.06 -23.06
CA LYS A 244 44.80 28.13 -22.03
C LYS A 244 43.72 27.64 -21.08
N GLU A 245 42.61 28.38 -20.91
CA GLU A 245 41.41 27.97 -20.18
C GLU A 245 40.45 27.15 -21.04
#